data_5f423d0be7b262ffbd6af034adb6568f
#
_entry.id   5f423d0be7b262ffbd6af034adb6568f
#
_cell.length_a   1.000
_cell.length_b   1.000
_cell.length_c   1.000
_cell.angle_alpha   90.00
_cell.angle_beta   90.00
_cell.angle_gamma   90.00
#
_symmetry.space_group_name_H-M   'P 1'
#
loop_
_entity.id
_entity.type
_entity.pdbx_description
1 polymer ?
#
loop_
_entity_poly.entity_id
_entity_poly.type
_entity_poly.pdbx_seq_one_letter_code
_entity_poly.pdbx_strand_id
1 'polypeptide(L)'
;MPTKTKFDLKMGMATREAFGKTLAKLGAENPNIVVCDADLSKSTYTHLFAKDFPDRFFECGIAEANMVSIGAGLASAGKIPFISSFSVFVMNKGFEQLRVNAAYPGINLKVVGTHSGISIGEDGPSQMSIEDLGLACSLAGFTVLSPADEVATGALVRAMAEMRGPVFLRAGRMKAPVIYQPDQKFTIGKAIELTEGSDVAILATGLMVAEAIRAQEALESEGVAARVIDIHTIKPLDRDTIARAAAETGAIVVAEEHLVDGGLGVRVAQVVAETRPCIMEFVGIQNTYAESGSPEELLDKYGLVARDVLAAVRRALARKA
;
A
#
# COMPACT_ATOMS: atom_id res chain seq x y z
N MET A 1 -27.21 3.38 20.20
CA MET A 1 -26.05 4.06 19.57
C MET A 1 -24.94 3.03 19.52
N PRO A 2 -24.35 2.71 18.39
CA PRO A 2 -23.19 1.84 18.36
C PRO A 2 -22.07 2.52 19.13
N THR A 3 -21.37 1.76 19.95
CA THR A 3 -20.18 2.18 20.69
C THR A 3 -19.10 2.58 19.70
N LYS A 4 -18.81 3.89 19.59
CA LYS A 4 -17.73 4.40 18.76
C LYS A 4 -16.42 3.75 19.20
N THR A 5 -15.82 2.95 18.34
CA THR A 5 -14.51 2.36 18.57
C THR A 5 -13.48 3.47 18.40
N LYS A 6 -12.97 4.01 19.49
CA LYS A 6 -11.86 4.96 19.46
C LYS A 6 -10.59 4.18 19.14
N PHE A 7 -9.89 4.56 18.06
CA PHE A 7 -8.62 3.94 17.67
C PHE A 7 -7.51 4.37 18.65
N ASP A 8 -6.76 3.40 19.20
CA ASP A 8 -5.66 3.69 20.14
C ASP A 8 -4.37 4.10 19.40
N LEU A 9 -4.27 3.86 18.11
CA LEU A 9 -3.15 4.21 17.20
C LEU A 9 -1.75 4.08 17.83
N LYS A 10 -1.55 3.04 18.67
CA LYS A 10 -0.24 2.74 19.25
C LYS A 10 0.74 2.39 18.15
N MET A 11 1.96 2.92 18.27
CA MET A 11 3.02 2.64 17.31
C MET A 11 3.37 1.14 17.31
N GLY A 12 3.21 0.51 16.17
CA GLY A 12 3.57 -0.87 15.90
C GLY A 12 4.90 -1.00 15.16
N MET A 13 5.09 -2.10 14.44
CA MET A 13 6.28 -2.30 13.60
C MET A 13 6.08 -1.70 12.20
N ALA A 14 7.19 -1.56 11.47
CA ALA A 14 7.15 -1.19 10.06
C ALA A 14 6.51 -2.32 9.21
N THR A 15 5.77 -1.96 8.16
CA THR A 15 5.13 -2.97 7.31
C THR A 15 6.15 -3.88 6.61
N ARG A 16 7.36 -3.38 6.27
CA ARG A 16 8.47 -4.23 5.76
C ARG A 16 8.95 -5.27 6.78
N GLU A 17 8.94 -4.95 8.08
CA GLU A 17 9.31 -5.88 9.14
C GLU A 17 8.22 -6.94 9.34
N ALA A 18 6.95 -6.54 9.33
CA ALA A 18 5.81 -7.45 9.37
C ALA A 18 5.81 -8.42 8.18
N PHE A 19 6.16 -7.92 6.97
CA PHE A 19 6.37 -8.74 5.78
C PHE A 19 7.43 -9.81 6.04
N GLY A 20 8.66 -9.43 6.41
CA GLY A 20 9.77 -10.38 6.58
C GLY A 20 9.48 -11.45 7.65
N LYS A 21 8.88 -11.05 8.79
CA LYS A 21 8.47 -11.98 9.85
C LYS A 21 7.39 -12.96 9.38
N THR A 22 6.41 -12.48 8.60
CA THR A 22 5.35 -13.33 8.04
C THR A 22 5.91 -14.28 6.98
N LEU A 23 6.79 -13.79 6.12
CA LEU A 23 7.45 -14.59 5.08
C LEU A 23 8.27 -15.75 5.66
N ALA A 24 9.02 -15.51 6.74
CA ALA A 24 9.76 -16.57 7.42
C ALA A 24 8.82 -17.66 8.00
N LYS A 25 7.68 -17.27 8.59
CA LYS A 25 6.66 -18.23 9.04
C LYS A 25 6.08 -19.04 7.87
N LEU A 26 5.72 -18.37 6.77
CA LEU A 26 5.21 -19.04 5.56
C LEU A 26 6.24 -20.01 4.96
N GLY A 27 7.54 -19.72 5.07
CA GLY A 27 8.60 -20.62 4.65
C GLY A 27 8.60 -21.96 5.42
N ALA A 28 8.26 -21.95 6.69
CA ALA A 28 8.09 -23.16 7.48
C ALA A 28 6.81 -23.95 7.11
N GLU A 29 5.75 -23.24 6.72
CA GLU A 29 4.45 -23.82 6.40
C GLU A 29 4.38 -24.39 4.97
N ASN A 30 5.14 -23.81 4.02
CA ASN A 30 5.08 -24.18 2.60
C ASN A 30 6.47 -24.29 1.97
N PRO A 31 6.95 -25.53 1.62
CA PRO A 31 8.27 -25.75 1.03
C PRO A 31 8.39 -25.24 -0.44
N ASN A 32 7.29 -24.86 -1.07
CA ASN A 32 7.34 -24.29 -2.41
C ASN A 32 7.65 -22.79 -2.41
N ILE A 33 7.59 -22.12 -1.27
CA ILE A 33 7.98 -20.72 -1.16
C ILE A 33 9.51 -20.63 -1.26
N VAL A 34 9.96 -19.79 -2.18
CA VAL A 34 11.36 -19.42 -2.40
C VAL A 34 11.46 -17.89 -2.40
N VAL A 35 12.62 -17.35 -2.05
CA VAL A 35 12.81 -15.90 -1.92
C VAL A 35 14.01 -15.45 -2.72
N CYS A 36 13.87 -14.35 -3.47
CA CYS A 36 14.97 -13.66 -4.11
C CYS A 36 15.10 -12.24 -3.57
N ASP A 37 16.32 -11.77 -3.39
CA ASP A 37 16.62 -10.41 -2.97
C ASP A 37 17.74 -9.82 -3.86
N ALA A 38 17.80 -8.50 -3.93
CA ALA A 38 18.77 -7.77 -4.74
C ALA A 38 19.75 -6.97 -3.86
N ASP A 39 20.49 -7.68 -3.01
CA ASP A 39 21.51 -7.16 -2.09
C ASP A 39 20.98 -6.19 -1.01
N LEU A 40 19.70 -6.34 -0.64
CA LEU A 40 19.06 -5.51 0.36
C LEU A 40 18.37 -6.31 1.47
N SER A 41 18.73 -7.60 1.62
CA SER A 41 18.01 -8.56 2.47
C SER A 41 17.84 -8.11 3.94
N LYS A 42 18.80 -7.39 4.51
CA LYS A 42 18.68 -6.81 5.86
C LYS A 42 17.63 -5.70 5.91
N SER A 43 17.55 -4.88 4.88
CA SER A 43 16.61 -3.76 4.77
C SER A 43 15.19 -4.22 4.45
N THR A 44 15.04 -5.20 3.59
CA THR A 44 13.75 -5.81 3.21
C THR A 44 13.22 -6.81 4.24
N TYR A 45 14.03 -7.20 5.23
CA TYR A 45 13.79 -8.27 6.19
C TYR A 45 13.71 -9.69 5.60
N THR A 46 14.06 -9.89 4.34
CA THR A 46 14.14 -11.23 3.72
C THR A 46 15.25 -12.09 4.31
N HIS A 47 16.27 -11.49 4.98
CA HIS A 47 17.29 -12.21 5.73
C HIS A 47 16.74 -13.13 6.82
N LEU A 48 15.52 -12.85 7.35
CA LEU A 48 14.85 -13.74 8.31
C LEU A 48 14.50 -15.08 7.67
N PHE A 49 14.01 -15.04 6.42
CA PHE A 49 13.78 -16.27 5.63
C PHE A 49 15.09 -16.94 5.26
N ALA A 50 16.10 -16.19 4.81
CA ALA A 50 17.41 -16.71 4.42
C ALA A 50 18.09 -17.47 5.57
N LYS A 51 17.96 -16.99 6.81
CA LYS A 51 18.52 -17.63 8.01
C LYS A 51 17.93 -19.02 8.25
N ASP A 52 16.62 -19.16 8.09
CA ASP A 52 15.92 -20.42 8.41
C ASP A 52 15.88 -21.38 7.20
N PHE A 53 15.96 -20.86 5.97
CA PHE A 53 15.84 -21.63 4.73
C PHE A 53 16.87 -21.21 3.67
N PRO A 54 18.18 -21.36 3.93
CA PRO A 54 19.24 -20.89 3.03
C PRO A 54 19.19 -21.52 1.63
N ASP A 55 18.77 -22.80 1.51
CA ASP A 55 18.64 -23.50 0.23
C ASP A 55 17.46 -23.02 -0.64
N ARG A 56 16.60 -22.15 -0.10
CA ARG A 56 15.44 -21.58 -0.78
C ARG A 56 15.53 -20.06 -0.90
N PHE A 57 16.68 -19.50 -0.57
CA PHE A 57 16.98 -18.07 -0.68
C PHE A 57 18.02 -17.83 -1.78
N PHE A 58 17.75 -16.88 -2.67
CA PHE A 58 18.61 -16.57 -3.82
C PHE A 58 19.00 -15.09 -3.76
N GLU A 59 20.25 -14.83 -3.49
CA GLU A 59 20.83 -13.49 -3.59
C GLU A 59 21.20 -13.21 -5.05
N CYS A 60 20.54 -12.21 -5.64
CA CYS A 60 20.69 -11.88 -7.06
C CYS A 60 21.70 -10.74 -7.31
N GLY A 61 22.27 -10.16 -6.26
CA GLY A 61 23.09 -8.96 -6.34
C GLY A 61 22.27 -7.71 -6.73
N ILE A 62 22.93 -6.59 -6.96
CA ILE A 62 22.28 -5.31 -7.34
C ILE A 62 21.82 -5.40 -8.82
N ALA A 63 20.82 -6.25 -9.08
CA ALA A 63 20.35 -6.59 -10.41
C ALA A 63 18.84 -6.90 -10.42
N GLU A 64 18.02 -5.92 -10.16
CA GLU A 64 16.56 -6.07 -9.96
C GLU A 64 15.86 -6.66 -11.18
N ALA A 65 16.23 -6.26 -12.39
CA ALA A 65 15.71 -6.84 -13.64
C ALA A 65 16.02 -8.35 -13.76
N ASN A 66 17.23 -8.76 -13.38
CA ASN A 66 17.63 -10.17 -13.34
C ASN A 66 16.86 -10.92 -12.24
N MET A 67 16.71 -10.34 -11.05
CA MET A 67 15.93 -10.91 -9.95
C MET A 67 14.48 -11.20 -10.37
N VAL A 68 13.82 -10.26 -11.07
CA VAL A 68 12.47 -10.48 -11.62
C VAL A 68 12.44 -11.67 -12.56
N SER A 69 13.44 -11.78 -13.47
CA SER A 69 13.52 -12.86 -14.43
C SER A 69 13.79 -14.22 -13.77
N ILE A 70 14.65 -14.27 -12.75
CA ILE A 70 14.90 -15.47 -11.93
C ILE A 70 13.61 -15.88 -11.22
N GLY A 71 12.93 -14.94 -10.56
CA GLY A 71 11.64 -15.18 -9.88
C GLY A 71 10.59 -15.75 -10.84
N ALA A 72 10.46 -15.17 -12.03
CA ALA A 72 9.54 -15.67 -13.06
C ALA A 72 9.89 -17.09 -13.50
N GLY A 73 11.17 -17.40 -13.68
CA GLY A 73 11.66 -18.74 -14.00
C GLY A 73 11.33 -19.77 -12.90
N LEU A 74 11.55 -19.42 -11.63
CA LEU A 74 11.20 -20.25 -10.48
C LEU A 74 9.69 -20.51 -10.39
N ALA A 75 8.88 -19.48 -10.67
CA ALA A 75 7.42 -19.63 -10.73
C ALA A 75 6.97 -20.56 -11.86
N SER A 76 7.61 -20.48 -13.03
CA SER A 76 7.36 -21.39 -14.16
C SER A 76 7.72 -22.84 -13.84
N ALA A 77 8.71 -23.04 -12.93
CA ALA A 77 9.07 -24.36 -12.41
C ALA A 77 8.17 -24.83 -11.23
N GLY A 78 7.05 -24.15 -10.96
CA GLY A 78 6.08 -24.55 -9.95
C GLY A 78 6.36 -24.06 -8.52
N LYS A 79 7.33 -23.17 -8.33
CA LYS A 79 7.58 -22.53 -7.04
C LYS A 79 6.67 -21.32 -6.82
N ILE A 80 6.66 -20.83 -5.58
CA ILE A 80 5.99 -19.58 -5.17
C ILE A 80 7.08 -18.58 -4.79
N PRO A 81 7.66 -17.88 -5.76
CA PRO A 81 8.74 -16.95 -5.49
C PRO A 81 8.20 -15.63 -4.92
N PHE A 82 8.79 -15.20 -3.82
CA PHE A 82 8.74 -13.84 -3.33
C PHE A 82 10.05 -13.14 -3.73
N ILE A 83 9.93 -12.07 -4.49
CA ILE A 83 11.08 -11.22 -4.83
C ILE A 83 10.96 -9.89 -4.10
N SER A 84 12.05 -9.39 -3.53
CA SER A 84 12.02 -8.15 -2.75
C SER A 84 13.25 -7.28 -2.98
N SER A 85 13.00 -5.98 -3.07
CA SER A 85 13.99 -4.91 -3.09
C SER A 85 13.29 -3.62 -2.61
N PHE A 86 13.97 -2.47 -2.66
CA PHE A 86 13.26 -1.19 -2.51
C PHE A 86 12.26 -1.03 -3.66
N SER A 87 11.11 -0.45 -3.35
CA SER A 87 10.01 -0.31 -4.31
C SER A 87 10.46 0.43 -5.58
N VAL A 88 11.18 1.54 -5.40
CA VAL A 88 11.74 2.32 -6.52
C VAL A 88 12.63 1.48 -7.42
N PHE A 89 13.42 0.56 -6.87
CA PHE A 89 14.33 -0.23 -7.67
C PHE A 89 13.62 -1.37 -8.39
N VAL A 90 12.83 -2.17 -7.68
CA VAL A 90 12.14 -3.30 -8.33
C VAL A 90 11.11 -2.83 -9.35
N MET A 91 10.41 -1.71 -9.08
CA MET A 91 9.41 -1.19 -10.01
C MET A 91 10.03 -0.45 -11.20
N ASN A 92 11.03 0.40 -10.99
CA ASN A 92 11.58 1.20 -12.09
C ASN A 92 12.60 0.41 -12.92
N LYS A 93 13.55 -0.31 -12.28
CA LYS A 93 14.58 -1.08 -13.01
C LYS A 93 14.07 -2.44 -13.50
N GLY A 94 13.08 -3.03 -12.80
CA GLY A 94 12.50 -4.33 -13.16
C GLY A 94 11.22 -4.24 -14.00
N PHE A 95 10.74 -3.05 -14.36
CA PHE A 95 9.41 -2.85 -14.95
C PHE A 95 9.18 -3.64 -16.22
N GLU A 96 10.14 -3.63 -17.16
CA GLU A 96 10.03 -4.38 -18.41
C GLU A 96 9.95 -5.89 -18.14
N GLN A 97 10.76 -6.41 -17.21
CA GLN A 97 10.73 -7.82 -16.85
C GLN A 97 9.45 -8.19 -16.11
N LEU A 98 8.92 -7.31 -15.24
CA LEU A 98 7.61 -7.49 -14.62
C LEU A 98 6.50 -7.56 -15.67
N ARG A 99 6.59 -6.72 -16.72
CA ARG A 99 5.63 -6.71 -17.81
C ARG A 99 5.70 -7.98 -18.65
N VAL A 100 6.90 -8.34 -19.13
CA VAL A 100 7.07 -9.42 -20.11
C VAL A 100 7.12 -10.80 -19.47
N ASN A 101 7.80 -10.93 -18.31
CA ASN A 101 8.01 -12.22 -17.69
C ASN A 101 6.96 -12.56 -16.61
N ALA A 102 6.19 -11.59 -16.11
CA ALA A 102 5.19 -11.84 -15.08
C ALA A 102 3.77 -11.47 -15.50
N ALA A 103 3.53 -10.22 -15.91
CA ALA A 103 2.18 -9.74 -16.23
C ALA A 103 1.61 -10.42 -17.49
N TYR A 104 2.34 -10.36 -18.59
CA TYR A 104 1.89 -10.88 -19.88
C TYR A 104 1.56 -12.39 -19.83
N PRO A 105 2.42 -13.27 -19.28
CA PRO A 105 2.13 -14.70 -19.17
C PRO A 105 1.26 -15.06 -17.93
N GLY A 106 0.95 -14.11 -17.03
CA GLY A 106 0.17 -14.38 -15.82
C GLY A 106 0.90 -15.26 -14.79
N ILE A 107 2.21 -15.15 -14.69
CA ILE A 107 3.08 -15.97 -13.83
C ILE A 107 2.79 -15.70 -12.33
N ASN A 108 2.88 -16.75 -11.51
CA ASN A 108 2.63 -16.69 -10.07
C ASN A 108 3.79 -16.07 -9.28
N LEU A 109 4.12 -14.81 -9.57
CA LEU A 109 5.22 -14.05 -8.96
C LEU A 109 4.71 -13.11 -7.87
N LYS A 110 5.35 -13.13 -6.69
CA LYS A 110 5.05 -12.25 -5.55
C LYS A 110 6.13 -11.19 -5.44
N VAL A 111 5.80 -9.95 -5.77
CA VAL A 111 6.71 -8.81 -5.76
C VAL A 111 6.44 -7.98 -4.51
N VAL A 112 7.45 -7.75 -3.68
CA VAL A 112 7.33 -6.90 -2.50
C VAL A 112 8.31 -5.73 -2.60
N GLY A 113 7.76 -4.55 -2.84
CA GLY A 113 8.50 -3.30 -2.84
C GLY A 113 8.51 -2.69 -1.43
N THR A 114 9.69 -2.63 -0.81
CA THR A 114 9.86 -1.99 0.50
C THR A 114 10.33 -0.55 0.36
N HIS A 115 10.38 0.20 1.45
CA HIS A 115 10.87 1.60 1.46
C HIS A 115 10.09 2.52 0.52
N SER A 116 8.79 2.27 0.39
CA SER A 116 7.91 3.03 -0.48
C SER A 116 7.61 4.42 0.10
N GLY A 117 7.30 5.37 -0.79
CA GLY A 117 6.94 6.74 -0.42
C GLY A 117 8.13 7.61 -0.07
N ILE A 118 7.85 8.79 0.49
CA ILE A 118 8.86 9.74 0.97
C ILE A 118 9.27 9.48 2.43
N SER A 119 8.48 8.69 3.16
CA SER A 119 8.77 8.29 4.55
C SER A 119 9.96 7.35 4.70
N ILE A 120 10.65 7.02 3.62
CA ILE A 120 12.00 6.44 3.67
C ILE A 120 13.00 7.39 4.35
N GLY A 121 12.81 8.70 4.15
CA GLY A 121 13.52 9.74 4.92
C GLY A 121 14.87 10.13 4.35
N GLU A 122 15.92 9.93 5.14
CA GLU A 122 17.27 10.45 4.92
C GLU A 122 17.91 9.96 3.62
N ASP A 123 17.52 8.80 3.12
CA ASP A 123 18.07 8.22 1.88
C ASP A 123 17.81 9.10 0.65
N GLY A 124 16.77 9.92 0.69
CA GLY A 124 16.50 10.95 -0.31
C GLY A 124 15.78 10.45 -1.57
N PRO A 125 15.57 11.37 -2.54
CA PRO A 125 14.65 11.14 -3.67
C PRO A 125 15.03 9.99 -4.59
N SER A 126 16.31 9.64 -4.71
CA SER A 126 16.74 8.51 -5.55
C SER A 126 16.30 7.14 -5.02
N GLN A 127 15.95 7.04 -3.75
CA GLN A 127 15.43 5.84 -3.10
C GLN A 127 13.93 5.92 -2.78
N MET A 128 13.31 7.10 -2.91
CA MET A 128 11.89 7.31 -2.70
C MET A 128 11.07 6.75 -3.88
N SER A 129 10.06 5.95 -3.57
CA SER A 129 9.12 5.43 -4.56
C SER A 129 7.79 6.13 -4.41
N ILE A 130 7.52 7.08 -5.29
CA ILE A 130 6.29 7.87 -5.28
C ILE A 130 5.40 7.61 -6.48
N GLU A 131 5.82 6.74 -7.40
CA GLU A 131 5.14 6.32 -8.63
C GLU A 131 4.83 4.82 -8.70
N ASP A 132 5.22 4.04 -7.70
CA ASP A 132 5.15 2.58 -7.68
C ASP A 132 3.74 2.00 -7.81
N LEU A 133 2.75 2.59 -7.14
CA LEU A 133 1.35 2.17 -7.28
C LEU A 133 0.83 2.41 -8.70
N GLY A 134 1.18 3.55 -9.30
CA GLY A 134 0.84 3.87 -10.68
C GLY A 134 1.42 2.87 -11.65
N LEU A 135 2.73 2.58 -11.53
CA LEU A 135 3.44 1.60 -12.35
C LEU A 135 2.85 0.19 -12.18
N ALA A 136 2.67 -0.27 -10.94
CA ALA A 136 2.11 -1.59 -10.67
C ALA A 136 0.68 -1.73 -11.21
N CYS A 137 -0.15 -0.70 -11.07
CA CYS A 137 -1.51 -0.68 -11.59
C CYS A 137 -1.59 -0.68 -13.12
N SER A 138 -0.58 -0.15 -13.82
CA SER A 138 -0.52 -0.17 -15.29
C SER A 138 -0.24 -1.56 -15.86
N LEU A 139 0.33 -2.48 -15.07
CA LEU A 139 0.59 -3.87 -15.47
C LEU A 139 -0.71 -4.68 -15.50
N ALA A 140 -1.12 -5.16 -16.66
CA ALA A 140 -2.31 -5.99 -16.79
C ALA A 140 -2.18 -7.29 -15.96
N GLY A 141 -3.26 -7.73 -15.31
CA GLY A 141 -3.28 -8.96 -14.51
C GLY A 141 -2.64 -8.87 -13.13
N PHE A 142 -1.90 -7.81 -12.80
CA PHE A 142 -1.37 -7.61 -11.44
C PHE A 142 -2.46 -7.31 -10.43
N THR A 143 -2.34 -7.92 -9.26
CA THR A 143 -3.00 -7.46 -8.03
C THR A 143 -2.05 -6.52 -7.30
N VAL A 144 -2.56 -5.41 -6.76
CA VAL A 144 -1.74 -4.37 -6.09
C VAL A 144 -2.28 -4.12 -4.68
N LEU A 145 -1.42 -4.31 -3.69
CA LEU A 145 -1.74 -4.26 -2.27
C LEU A 145 -0.91 -3.18 -1.55
N SER A 146 -1.52 -2.45 -0.64
CA SER A 146 -0.88 -1.41 0.18
C SER A 146 -1.44 -1.45 1.61
N PRO A 147 -0.90 -2.31 2.48
CA PRO A 147 -1.36 -2.45 3.86
C PRO A 147 -1.09 -1.21 4.72
N ALA A 148 -1.99 -0.92 5.65
CA ALA A 148 -1.90 0.23 6.55
C ALA A 148 -1.01 -0.03 7.78
N ASP A 149 -0.95 -1.27 8.29
CA ASP A 149 -0.22 -1.64 9.51
C ASP A 149 0.35 -3.06 9.46
N GLU A 150 0.93 -3.50 10.57
CA GLU A 150 1.53 -4.83 10.70
C GLU A 150 0.52 -5.97 10.61
N VAL A 151 -0.72 -5.76 11.08
CA VAL A 151 -1.79 -6.77 11.05
C VAL A 151 -2.27 -6.97 9.61
N ALA A 152 -2.59 -5.86 8.92
CA ALA A 152 -2.95 -5.87 7.51
C ALA A 152 -1.83 -6.49 6.65
N THR A 153 -0.57 -6.14 6.93
CA THR A 153 0.58 -6.70 6.21
C THR A 153 0.66 -8.21 6.37
N GLY A 154 0.60 -8.71 7.60
CA GLY A 154 0.66 -10.15 7.87
C GLY A 154 -0.44 -10.93 7.16
N ALA A 155 -1.68 -10.43 7.21
CA ALA A 155 -2.82 -11.05 6.55
C ALA A 155 -2.71 -11.02 5.02
N LEU A 156 -2.32 -9.88 4.43
CA LEU A 156 -2.20 -9.74 2.97
C LEU A 156 -1.01 -10.52 2.40
N VAL A 157 0.11 -10.65 3.13
CA VAL A 157 1.24 -11.51 2.73
C VAL A 157 0.82 -12.98 2.70
N ARG A 158 0.02 -13.45 3.64
CA ARG A 158 -0.56 -14.80 3.60
C ARG A 158 -1.51 -14.97 2.43
N ALA A 159 -2.44 -14.03 2.24
CA ALA A 159 -3.41 -14.09 1.14
C ALA A 159 -2.71 -14.09 -0.23
N MET A 160 -1.66 -13.27 -0.43
CA MET A 160 -0.93 -13.26 -1.69
C MET A 160 -0.14 -14.55 -1.95
N ALA A 161 0.29 -15.28 -0.91
CA ALA A 161 0.95 -16.58 -1.07
C ALA A 161 -0.01 -17.66 -1.59
N GLU A 162 -1.28 -17.58 -1.22
CA GLU A 162 -2.33 -18.55 -1.59
C GLU A 162 -2.93 -18.27 -2.98
N MET A 163 -2.99 -17.00 -3.40
CA MET A 163 -3.57 -16.66 -4.69
C MET A 163 -2.63 -16.97 -5.87
N ARG A 164 -3.19 -17.24 -7.04
CA ARG A 164 -2.44 -17.41 -8.28
C ARG A 164 -2.33 -16.10 -9.05
N GLY A 165 -1.23 -15.94 -9.77
CA GLY A 165 -0.95 -14.77 -10.59
C GLY A 165 0.00 -13.79 -9.93
N PRO A 166 0.40 -12.72 -10.66
CA PRO A 166 1.36 -11.75 -10.18
C PRO A 166 0.71 -10.79 -9.17
N VAL A 167 1.41 -10.55 -8.08
CA VAL A 167 0.97 -9.63 -7.00
C VAL A 167 2.11 -8.69 -6.67
N PHE A 168 1.80 -7.41 -6.54
CA PHE A 168 2.68 -6.41 -5.94
C PHE A 168 2.14 -6.00 -4.57
N LEU A 169 2.99 -6.04 -3.55
CA LEU A 169 2.71 -5.53 -2.22
C LEU A 169 3.67 -4.40 -1.90
N ARG A 170 3.12 -3.27 -1.53
CA ARG A 170 3.83 -2.06 -1.12
C ARG A 170 4.07 -2.05 0.38
N ALA A 171 5.32 -1.88 0.83
CA ALA A 171 5.66 -1.83 2.25
C ALA A 171 6.57 -0.63 2.59
N GLY A 172 6.31 0.01 3.73
CA GLY A 172 7.05 1.19 4.22
C GLY A 172 8.25 0.84 5.10
N ARG A 173 9.19 1.78 5.20
CA ARG A 173 10.33 1.75 6.14
C ARG A 173 9.95 2.24 7.53
N MET A 174 9.12 3.27 7.60
CA MET A 174 8.66 3.89 8.83
C MET A 174 7.77 2.92 9.62
N LYS A 175 7.85 2.96 10.94
CA LYS A 175 6.88 2.28 11.81
C LYS A 175 5.49 2.86 11.58
N ALA A 176 4.47 2.01 11.62
CA ALA A 176 3.08 2.40 11.42
C ALA A 176 2.27 2.23 12.71
N PRO A 177 1.31 3.12 13.01
CA PRO A 177 0.34 2.88 14.07
C PRO A 177 -0.49 1.62 13.79
N VAL A 178 -0.76 0.84 14.82
CA VAL A 178 -1.65 -0.34 14.71
C VAL A 178 -3.10 0.15 14.67
N ILE A 179 -3.80 -0.23 13.63
CA ILE A 179 -5.20 0.13 13.38
C ILE A 179 -6.10 -1.06 13.70
N TYR A 180 -5.67 -2.25 13.32
CA TYR A 180 -6.50 -3.45 13.33
C TYR A 180 -6.24 -4.36 14.53
N GLN A 181 -7.29 -5.07 14.96
CA GLN A 181 -7.15 -6.15 15.92
C GLN A 181 -6.46 -7.36 15.25
N PRO A 182 -5.76 -8.21 16.01
CA PRO A 182 -4.98 -9.33 15.45
C PRO A 182 -5.79 -10.35 14.63
N ASP A 183 -7.10 -10.45 14.87
CA ASP A 183 -8.03 -11.36 14.21
C ASP A 183 -8.80 -10.73 13.04
N GLN A 184 -8.47 -9.47 12.67
CA GLN A 184 -9.09 -8.79 11.54
C GLN A 184 -8.89 -9.58 10.24
N LYS A 185 -10.00 -9.81 9.54
CA LYS A 185 -9.99 -10.48 8.23
C LYS A 185 -9.84 -9.47 7.11
N PHE A 186 -9.01 -9.82 6.14
CA PHE A 186 -8.79 -9.04 4.93
C PHE A 186 -9.17 -9.89 3.71
N THR A 187 -9.96 -9.29 2.82
CA THR A 187 -10.33 -9.92 1.54
C THR A 187 -9.77 -9.05 0.42
N ILE A 188 -8.89 -9.61 -0.41
CA ILE A 188 -8.34 -8.88 -1.56
C ILE A 188 -9.48 -8.41 -2.46
N GLY A 189 -9.45 -7.13 -2.84
CA GLY A 189 -10.48 -6.49 -3.64
C GLY A 189 -11.67 -5.94 -2.84
N LYS A 190 -11.63 -6.02 -1.49
CA LYS A 190 -12.64 -5.41 -0.62
C LYS A 190 -12.01 -4.36 0.28
N ALA A 191 -12.64 -3.19 0.37
CA ALA A 191 -12.25 -2.13 1.28
C ALA A 191 -12.78 -2.38 2.70
N ILE A 192 -12.19 -1.71 3.69
CA ILE A 192 -12.64 -1.78 5.09
C ILE A 192 -13.13 -0.41 5.53
N GLU A 193 -14.41 -0.31 5.86
CA GLU A 193 -14.97 0.89 6.47
C GLU A 193 -14.60 0.91 7.96
N LEU A 194 -13.78 1.89 8.35
CA LEU A 194 -13.25 2.04 9.72
C LEU A 194 -14.16 2.87 10.61
N THR A 195 -14.79 3.89 10.02
CA THR A 195 -15.75 4.76 10.71
C THR A 195 -16.96 5.04 9.82
N GLU A 196 -18.10 5.33 10.44
CA GLU A 196 -19.31 5.79 9.75
C GLU A 196 -19.33 7.31 9.63
N GLY A 197 -20.00 7.83 8.58
CA GLY A 197 -20.19 9.25 8.37
C GLY A 197 -20.97 9.54 7.09
N SER A 198 -21.70 10.66 7.07
CA SER A 198 -22.59 11.03 5.96
C SER A 198 -22.18 12.33 5.23
N ASP A 199 -21.25 13.10 5.77
CA ASP A 199 -20.91 14.40 5.20
C ASP A 199 -19.82 14.29 4.13
N VAL A 200 -18.82 13.44 4.38
CA VAL A 200 -17.68 13.20 3.48
C VAL A 200 -17.10 11.80 3.70
N ALA A 201 -16.57 11.16 2.67
CA ALA A 201 -15.79 9.94 2.78
C ALA A 201 -14.30 10.23 2.56
N ILE A 202 -13.44 9.74 3.48
CA ILE A 202 -11.98 9.79 3.36
C ILE A 202 -11.52 8.38 3.01
N LEU A 203 -11.04 8.20 1.79
CA LEU A 203 -10.48 6.95 1.29
C LEU A 203 -8.96 7.03 1.39
N ALA A 204 -8.34 6.17 2.19
CA ALA A 204 -6.91 6.23 2.43
C ALA A 204 -6.24 4.86 2.20
N THR A 205 -4.93 4.85 2.00
CA THR A 205 -4.13 3.63 1.87
C THR A 205 -2.77 3.77 2.57
N GLY A 206 -2.20 2.64 3.00
CA GLY A 206 -0.90 2.63 3.65
C GLY A 206 -0.86 3.51 4.90
N LEU A 207 0.23 4.26 5.10
CA LEU A 207 0.42 5.14 6.26
C LEU A 207 -0.68 6.21 6.39
N MET A 208 -1.29 6.63 5.27
CA MET A 208 -2.30 7.68 5.29
C MET A 208 -3.62 7.25 5.93
N VAL A 209 -3.84 5.97 6.19
CA VAL A 209 -5.03 5.49 6.92
C VAL A 209 -5.04 6.01 8.36
N ALA A 210 -3.90 5.98 9.05
CA ALA A 210 -3.79 6.53 10.40
C ALA A 210 -4.00 8.06 10.42
N GLU A 211 -3.49 8.77 9.41
CA GLU A 211 -3.70 10.22 9.26
C GLU A 211 -5.17 10.56 8.96
N ALA A 212 -5.84 9.73 8.17
CA ALA A 212 -7.28 9.85 7.91
C ALA A 212 -8.12 9.66 9.19
N ILE A 213 -7.76 8.69 10.05
CA ILE A 213 -8.41 8.48 11.35
C ILE A 213 -8.23 9.70 12.26
N ARG A 214 -7.00 10.24 12.38
CA ARG A 214 -6.73 11.46 13.17
C ARG A 214 -7.51 12.67 12.65
N ALA A 215 -7.60 12.81 11.33
CA ALA A 215 -8.41 13.88 10.72
C ALA A 215 -9.91 13.71 11.02
N GLN A 216 -10.42 12.47 10.96
CA GLN A 216 -11.81 12.16 11.31
C GLN A 216 -12.13 12.50 12.76
N GLU A 217 -11.25 12.15 13.72
CA GLU A 217 -11.43 12.50 15.14
C GLU A 217 -11.50 14.02 15.35
N ALA A 218 -10.69 14.81 14.63
CA ALA A 218 -10.73 16.27 14.67
C ALA A 218 -12.03 16.82 14.07
N LEU A 219 -12.46 16.29 12.91
CA LEU A 219 -13.72 16.67 12.24
C LEU A 219 -14.94 16.39 13.10
N GLU A 220 -14.94 15.29 13.84
CA GLU A 220 -16.02 14.96 14.76
C GLU A 220 -16.22 16.03 15.83
N SER A 221 -15.12 16.62 16.34
CA SER A 221 -15.18 17.73 17.29
C SER A 221 -15.75 19.02 16.69
N GLU A 222 -15.72 19.15 15.35
CA GLU A 222 -16.30 20.26 14.59
C GLU A 222 -17.76 19.97 14.15
N GLY A 223 -18.30 18.79 14.51
CA GLY A 223 -19.66 18.38 14.13
C GLY A 223 -19.77 17.82 12.70
N VAL A 224 -18.66 17.49 12.05
CA VAL A 224 -18.62 16.90 10.71
C VAL A 224 -18.56 15.37 10.80
N ALA A 225 -19.52 14.69 10.21
CA ALA A 225 -19.61 13.23 10.17
C ALA A 225 -18.79 12.68 8.99
N ALA A 226 -17.49 12.47 9.20
CA ALA A 226 -16.59 11.93 8.20
C ALA A 226 -16.48 10.40 8.32
N ARG A 227 -16.57 9.69 7.18
CA ARG A 227 -16.36 8.24 7.04
C ARG A 227 -14.94 7.98 6.61
N VAL A 228 -14.22 7.05 7.27
CA VAL A 228 -12.88 6.61 6.87
C VAL A 228 -12.95 5.20 6.30
N ILE A 229 -12.36 5.02 5.13
CA ILE A 229 -12.32 3.74 4.40
C ILE A 229 -10.86 3.41 4.05
N ASP A 230 -10.35 2.27 4.54
CA ASP A 230 -9.05 1.74 4.13
C ASP A 230 -9.17 1.00 2.79
N ILE A 231 -8.44 1.47 1.79
CA ILE A 231 -8.29 0.85 0.48
C ILE A 231 -6.95 0.08 0.46
N HIS A 232 -6.88 -1.04 1.15
CA HIS A 232 -5.69 -1.88 1.20
C HIS A 232 -5.41 -2.64 -0.11
N THR A 233 -6.39 -2.71 -1.00
CA THR A 233 -6.26 -3.28 -2.35
C THR A 233 -6.50 -2.20 -3.40
N ILE A 234 -5.41 -1.79 -4.07
CA ILE A 234 -5.46 -0.73 -5.09
C ILE A 234 -5.95 -1.30 -6.42
N LYS A 235 -5.68 -2.60 -6.66
CA LYS A 235 -6.14 -3.33 -7.85
C LYS A 235 -6.33 -4.81 -7.51
N PRO A 236 -7.56 -5.37 -7.72
CA PRO A 236 -8.77 -4.66 -8.13
C PRO A 236 -9.31 -3.74 -7.03
N LEU A 237 -9.91 -2.61 -7.40
CA LEU A 237 -10.62 -1.74 -6.45
C LEU A 237 -11.97 -2.34 -6.04
N ASP A 238 -12.41 -2.08 -4.81
CA ASP A 238 -13.78 -2.28 -4.37
C ASP A 238 -14.69 -1.15 -4.91
N ARG A 239 -15.09 -1.31 -6.17
CA ARG A 239 -15.92 -0.33 -6.89
C ARG A 239 -17.26 -0.07 -6.21
N ASP A 240 -17.87 -1.11 -5.62
CA ASP A 240 -19.18 -1.02 -4.98
C ASP A 240 -19.11 -0.14 -3.72
N THR A 241 -18.09 -0.33 -2.89
CA THR A 241 -17.87 0.49 -1.68
C THR A 241 -17.56 1.95 -2.06
N ILE A 242 -16.75 2.19 -3.10
CA ILE A 242 -16.47 3.56 -3.57
C ILE A 242 -17.72 4.24 -4.11
N ALA A 243 -18.50 3.55 -4.95
CA ALA A 243 -19.74 4.09 -5.51
C ALA A 243 -20.79 4.39 -4.42
N ARG A 244 -20.91 3.49 -3.43
CA ARG A 244 -21.78 3.71 -2.26
C ARG A 244 -21.33 4.92 -1.44
N ALA A 245 -20.04 5.04 -1.14
CA ALA A 245 -19.49 6.19 -0.43
C ALA A 245 -19.77 7.50 -1.18
N ALA A 246 -19.56 7.55 -2.51
CA ALA A 246 -19.88 8.69 -3.34
C ALA A 246 -21.37 9.07 -3.29
N ALA A 247 -22.25 8.07 -3.36
CA ALA A 247 -23.70 8.29 -3.33
C ALA A 247 -24.20 8.80 -1.96
N GLU A 248 -23.68 8.23 -0.88
CA GLU A 248 -24.13 8.52 0.47
C GLU A 248 -23.56 9.83 1.02
N THR A 249 -22.32 10.19 0.67
CA THR A 249 -21.66 11.39 1.21
C THR A 249 -21.60 12.57 0.23
N GLY A 250 -21.69 12.34 -1.07
CA GLY A 250 -21.58 13.40 -2.10
C GLY A 250 -20.23 14.11 -2.18
N ALA A 251 -19.26 13.72 -1.34
CA ALA A 251 -17.89 14.25 -1.35
C ALA A 251 -16.90 13.18 -0.91
N ILE A 252 -15.77 13.07 -1.63
CA ILE A 252 -14.69 12.11 -1.34
C ILE A 252 -13.36 12.86 -1.25
N VAL A 253 -12.57 12.53 -0.23
CA VAL A 253 -11.15 12.88 -0.13
C VAL A 253 -10.33 11.60 -0.26
N VAL A 254 -9.34 11.58 -1.16
CA VAL A 254 -8.42 10.45 -1.28
C VAL A 254 -7.07 10.84 -0.70
N ALA A 255 -6.50 9.98 0.17
CA ALA A 255 -5.22 10.23 0.83
C ALA A 255 -4.24 9.08 0.57
N GLU A 256 -3.09 9.39 -0.01
CA GLU A 256 -2.04 8.44 -0.37
C GLU A 256 -0.65 9.06 -0.27
N GLU A 257 0.33 8.29 0.19
CA GLU A 257 1.74 8.67 0.15
C GLU A 257 2.33 8.31 -1.23
N HIS A 258 1.86 9.01 -2.26
CA HIS A 258 2.15 8.75 -3.66
C HIS A 258 1.91 10.02 -4.47
N LEU A 259 2.42 10.09 -5.72
CA LEU A 259 2.02 11.14 -6.65
C LEU A 259 0.51 11.09 -6.90
N VAL A 260 -0.14 12.24 -6.84
CA VAL A 260 -1.59 12.35 -7.12
C VAL A 260 -1.95 11.95 -8.56
N ASP A 261 -0.99 12.05 -9.48
CA ASP A 261 -1.20 11.84 -10.92
C ASP A 261 -1.23 10.37 -11.37
N GLY A 262 -1.17 9.39 -10.50
CA GLY A 262 -1.13 7.99 -10.97
C GLY A 262 -1.55 6.94 -9.96
N GLY A 263 -1.76 7.34 -8.71
CA GLY A 263 -2.02 6.42 -7.60
C GLY A 263 -3.49 6.05 -7.41
N LEU A 264 -3.87 5.91 -6.14
CA LEU A 264 -5.22 5.57 -5.71
C LEU A 264 -6.24 6.62 -6.15
N GLY A 265 -5.90 7.92 -6.02
CA GLY A 265 -6.82 9.02 -6.32
C GLY A 265 -7.38 8.99 -7.73
N VAL A 266 -6.53 8.81 -8.73
CA VAL A 266 -6.95 8.72 -10.15
C VAL A 266 -7.87 7.51 -10.38
N ARG A 267 -7.58 6.38 -9.75
CA ARG A 267 -8.38 5.16 -9.88
C ARG A 267 -9.75 5.29 -9.21
N VAL A 268 -9.80 5.94 -8.04
CA VAL A 268 -11.07 6.28 -7.37
C VAL A 268 -11.88 7.27 -8.23
N ALA A 269 -11.23 8.29 -8.78
CA ALA A 269 -11.88 9.26 -9.66
C ALA A 269 -12.50 8.60 -10.89
N GLN A 270 -11.84 7.60 -11.48
CA GLN A 270 -12.40 6.82 -12.57
C GLN A 270 -13.69 6.10 -12.13
N VAL A 271 -13.68 5.42 -10.99
CA VAL A 271 -14.88 4.74 -10.46
C VAL A 271 -16.01 5.73 -10.22
N VAL A 272 -15.71 6.87 -9.59
CA VAL A 272 -16.68 7.93 -9.31
C VAL A 272 -17.28 8.48 -10.60
N ALA A 273 -16.47 8.76 -11.61
CA ALA A 273 -16.93 9.26 -12.91
C ALA A 273 -17.84 8.25 -13.64
N GLU A 274 -17.51 6.95 -13.57
CA GLU A 274 -18.27 5.88 -14.22
C GLU A 274 -19.56 5.47 -13.47
N THR A 275 -19.68 5.81 -12.18
CA THR A 275 -20.79 5.34 -11.34
C THR A 275 -21.62 6.46 -10.74
N ARG A 276 -21.05 7.25 -9.83
CA ARG A 276 -21.71 8.33 -9.11
C ARG A 276 -20.79 9.55 -8.99
N PRO A 277 -20.82 10.47 -9.94
CA PRO A 277 -20.03 11.71 -9.90
C PRO A 277 -20.31 12.53 -8.62
N CYS A 278 -19.26 12.92 -7.93
CA CYS A 278 -19.32 13.76 -6.72
C CYS A 278 -18.08 14.66 -6.63
N ILE A 279 -18.05 15.54 -5.63
CA ILE A 279 -16.88 16.38 -5.34
C ILE A 279 -15.72 15.49 -4.88
N MET A 280 -14.53 15.73 -5.44
CA MET A 280 -13.30 15.03 -5.02
C MET A 280 -12.19 16.02 -4.69
N GLU A 281 -11.41 15.68 -3.65
CA GLU A 281 -10.14 16.30 -3.27
C GLU A 281 -9.07 15.22 -3.07
N PHE A 282 -7.81 15.59 -3.29
CA PHE A 282 -6.69 14.66 -3.26
C PHE A 282 -5.62 15.16 -2.30
N VAL A 283 -5.15 14.27 -1.42
CA VAL A 283 -4.00 14.44 -0.53
C VAL A 283 -2.94 13.45 -0.98
N GLY A 284 -1.84 13.97 -1.45
CA GLY A 284 -0.73 13.20 -2.00
C GLY A 284 0.38 14.13 -2.47
N ILE A 285 1.46 13.57 -2.97
CA ILE A 285 2.61 14.32 -3.45
C ILE A 285 2.24 15.00 -4.77
N GLN A 286 2.40 16.33 -4.79
CA GLN A 286 2.11 17.14 -5.96
C GLN A 286 3.32 17.10 -6.92
N ASN A 287 3.13 16.82 -8.15
CA ASN A 287 4.08 16.79 -9.28
C ASN A 287 5.52 17.29 -8.97
N THR A 288 6.16 16.71 -7.95
CA THR A 288 7.51 17.04 -7.50
C THR A 288 8.17 15.83 -6.84
N TYR A 289 9.50 15.77 -6.88
CA TYR A 289 10.27 14.86 -6.05
C TYR A 289 10.52 15.49 -4.67
N ALA A 290 10.62 14.66 -3.64
CA ALA A 290 10.98 15.12 -2.30
C ALA A 290 12.50 15.35 -2.17
N GLU A 291 12.97 15.44 -0.94
CA GLU A 291 14.38 15.68 -0.58
C GLU A 291 14.78 14.78 0.60
N SER A 292 16.05 14.79 1.00
CA SER A 292 16.50 14.10 2.22
C SER A 292 16.04 14.86 3.46
N GLY A 293 15.56 14.15 4.47
CA GLY A 293 15.08 14.70 5.73
C GLY A 293 14.62 13.60 6.66
N SER A 294 14.17 13.93 7.87
CA SER A 294 13.47 12.95 8.71
C SER A 294 12.11 12.59 8.12
N PRO A 295 11.63 11.34 8.26
CA PRO A 295 10.33 10.94 7.72
C PRO A 295 9.20 11.87 8.14
N GLU A 296 9.15 12.26 9.40
CA GLU A 296 8.09 13.11 9.96
C GLU A 296 8.13 14.53 9.37
N GLU A 297 9.32 15.13 9.22
CA GLU A 297 9.48 16.45 8.60
C GLU A 297 9.08 16.43 7.13
N LEU A 298 9.40 15.36 6.41
CA LEU A 298 9.02 15.21 5.00
C LEU A 298 7.51 15.04 4.84
N LEU A 299 6.87 14.19 5.66
CA LEU A 299 5.42 14.04 5.62
C LEU A 299 4.70 15.37 5.92
N ASP A 300 5.19 16.14 6.92
CA ASP A 300 4.63 17.45 7.23
C ASP A 300 4.83 18.46 6.09
N LYS A 301 6.04 18.54 5.54
CA LYS A 301 6.40 19.49 4.47
C LYS A 301 5.64 19.22 3.17
N TYR A 302 5.45 17.96 2.82
CA TYR A 302 4.78 17.56 1.57
C TYR A 302 3.27 17.35 1.72
N GLY A 303 2.70 17.74 2.86
CA GLY A 303 1.24 17.77 3.05
C GLY A 303 0.61 16.39 3.22
N LEU A 304 1.28 15.48 3.93
CA LEU A 304 0.87 14.09 4.13
C LEU A 304 0.57 13.77 5.60
N VAL A 305 0.02 14.74 6.33
CA VAL A 305 -0.38 14.57 7.73
C VAL A 305 -1.87 14.87 7.92
N ALA A 306 -2.42 14.54 9.08
CA ALA A 306 -3.86 14.71 9.39
C ALA A 306 -4.38 16.13 9.12
N ARG A 307 -3.56 17.17 9.39
CA ARG A 307 -3.89 18.57 9.10
C ARG A 307 -4.25 18.78 7.62
N ASP A 308 -3.55 18.13 6.70
CA ASP A 308 -3.75 18.32 5.27
C ASP A 308 -4.97 17.55 4.76
N VAL A 309 -5.24 16.37 5.34
CA VAL A 309 -6.49 15.64 5.13
C VAL A 309 -7.68 16.46 5.60
N LEU A 310 -7.59 17.06 6.81
CA LEU A 310 -8.61 17.97 7.36
C LEU A 310 -8.87 19.17 6.44
N ALA A 311 -7.80 19.80 5.94
CA ALA A 311 -7.90 20.91 5.01
C ALA A 311 -8.58 20.50 3.68
N ALA A 312 -8.27 19.31 3.15
CA ALA A 312 -8.93 18.79 1.96
C ALA A 312 -10.42 18.51 2.18
N VAL A 313 -10.78 17.96 3.34
CA VAL A 313 -12.19 17.76 3.71
C VAL A 313 -12.94 19.08 3.74
N ARG A 314 -12.38 20.12 4.37
CA ARG A 314 -13.01 21.45 4.43
C ARG A 314 -13.20 22.04 3.02
N ARG A 315 -12.22 21.89 2.11
CA ARG A 315 -12.38 22.31 0.70
C ARG A 315 -13.48 21.51 -0.01
N ALA A 316 -13.54 20.21 0.19
CA ALA A 316 -14.56 19.35 -0.41
C ALA A 316 -15.97 19.76 0.04
N LEU A 317 -16.16 19.99 1.34
CA LEU A 317 -17.44 20.41 1.90
C LEU A 317 -17.87 21.82 1.43
N ALA A 318 -16.91 22.76 1.34
CA ALA A 318 -17.19 24.10 0.81
C ALA A 318 -17.61 24.08 -0.67
N ARG A 319 -17.15 23.10 -1.47
CA ARG A 319 -17.56 22.92 -2.87
C ARG A 319 -18.87 22.14 -3.00
N LYS A 320 -19.28 21.42 -1.97
CA LYS A 320 -20.52 20.65 -1.93
C LYS A 320 -21.73 21.53 -1.58
N ALA A 321 -21.53 22.60 -0.78
CA ALA A 321 -22.53 23.58 -0.39
C ALA A 321 -22.93 24.47 -1.58
#